data_d933c5bb3febbad19654499bb513be6a
#
_entry.id   d933c5bb3febbad19654499bb513be6a
#
_cell.length_a   1.000
_cell.length_b   1.000
_cell.length_c   1.000
_cell.angle_alpha   90.00
_cell.angle_beta   90.00
_cell.angle_gamma   90.00
#
_symmetry.space_group_name_H-M   'P 1'
#
loop_
_entity.id
_entity.type
_entity.pdbx_description
1 polymer ?
#
loop_
_entity_poly.entity_id
_entity_poly.type
_entity_poly.pdbx_seq_one_letter_code
_entity_poly.pdbx_strand_id
1 'polypeptide(L)'
;WLVKPALDNVLINADTFYLYFIPIAILITGVIKGLVTYIQITSLQFMSHRIIEKLRRDVFKNIINVHYGFFVKNKIGSLITRITTDTYYLSGAMANTYTALIKDSLTLTVLIGNMFYQNWKLACITIVIFPLAIFPIRVLGKKIRRVTKNLQEQVGTLASNLEEVFRGIKNVKSFNAENFEIKRVNKEIEHARELNFKQEKITARSRPFTETLGSMAAGLAIFGGGVFVINENMSAGQLMSFLVSLMLA
;
A
#
# COMPACT_ATOMS: atom_id res chain seq x y z
N TRP A 1 -11.84 -16.39 -13.88
CA TRP A 1 -12.54 -17.63 -14.26
C TRP A 1 -13.57 -17.39 -15.39
N LEU A 2 -14.42 -16.38 -15.32
CA LEU A 2 -15.42 -16.04 -16.37
C LEU A 2 -14.79 -15.68 -17.73
N VAL A 3 -13.53 -15.29 -17.77
CA VAL A 3 -12.82 -14.93 -19.01
C VAL A 3 -12.67 -16.14 -19.96
N LYS A 4 -12.41 -17.33 -19.39
CA LYS A 4 -12.30 -18.55 -20.19
C LYS A 4 -13.59 -18.87 -20.96
N PRO A 5 -14.77 -19.04 -20.31
CA PRO A 5 -16.01 -19.32 -21.04
C PRO A 5 -16.45 -18.17 -21.94
N ALA A 6 -16.09 -16.92 -21.63
CA ALA A 6 -16.37 -15.79 -22.51
C ALA A 6 -15.65 -15.89 -23.86
N LEU A 7 -14.40 -16.36 -23.85
CA LEU A 7 -13.64 -16.52 -25.11
C LEU A 7 -13.96 -17.83 -25.79
N ASP A 8 -13.92 -18.94 -25.07
CA ASP A 8 -14.07 -20.25 -25.69
C ASP A 8 -15.50 -20.52 -26.17
N ASN A 9 -16.53 -20.18 -25.36
CA ASN A 9 -17.91 -20.50 -25.68
C ASN A 9 -18.60 -19.41 -26.50
N VAL A 10 -18.36 -18.12 -26.23
CA VAL A 10 -19.02 -17.04 -26.96
C VAL A 10 -18.30 -16.73 -28.28
N LEU A 11 -16.97 -16.55 -28.26
CA LEU A 11 -16.25 -16.06 -29.43
C LEU A 11 -15.81 -17.20 -30.37
N ILE A 12 -15.45 -18.38 -29.84
CA ILE A 12 -14.97 -19.49 -30.63
C ILE A 12 -16.16 -20.39 -31.05
N ASN A 13 -17.00 -20.81 -30.09
CA ASN A 13 -18.11 -21.72 -30.35
C ASN A 13 -19.41 -21.01 -30.78
N ALA A 14 -19.46 -19.67 -30.76
CA ALA A 14 -20.62 -18.84 -31.11
C ALA A 14 -21.94 -19.26 -30.41
N ASP A 15 -21.82 -19.73 -29.14
CA ASP A 15 -22.97 -20.18 -28.36
C ASP A 15 -23.78 -18.98 -27.84
N THR A 16 -25.02 -18.87 -28.33
CA THR A 16 -25.93 -17.76 -28.03
C THR A 16 -26.37 -17.77 -26.55
N PHE A 17 -26.40 -18.92 -25.90
CA PHE A 17 -26.74 -19.00 -24.48
C PHE A 17 -25.69 -18.26 -23.62
N TYR A 18 -24.40 -18.52 -23.83
CA TYR A 18 -23.30 -17.87 -23.10
C TYR A 18 -23.19 -16.38 -23.43
N LEU A 19 -23.61 -15.95 -24.63
CA LEU A 19 -23.64 -14.54 -25.02
C LEU A 19 -24.51 -13.68 -24.06
N TYR A 20 -25.65 -14.20 -23.62
CA TYR A 20 -26.52 -13.50 -22.65
C TYR A 20 -26.16 -13.81 -21.22
N PHE A 21 -25.76 -15.03 -20.93
CA PHE A 21 -25.47 -15.49 -19.56
C PHE A 21 -24.25 -14.78 -18.95
N ILE A 22 -23.15 -14.63 -19.72
CA ILE A 22 -21.89 -14.09 -19.18
C ILE A 22 -22.00 -12.62 -18.77
N PRO A 23 -22.58 -11.69 -19.57
CA PRO A 23 -22.76 -10.31 -19.13
C PRO A 23 -23.61 -10.20 -17.85
N ILE A 24 -24.68 -11.00 -17.75
CA ILE A 24 -25.53 -11.03 -16.55
C ILE A 24 -24.73 -11.54 -15.35
N ALA A 25 -23.96 -12.62 -15.51
CA ALA A 25 -23.10 -13.15 -14.45
C ALA A 25 -22.03 -12.14 -13.99
N ILE A 26 -21.45 -11.38 -14.92
CA ILE A 26 -20.49 -10.30 -14.61
C ILE A 26 -21.18 -9.19 -13.81
N LEU A 27 -22.37 -8.76 -14.19
CA LEU A 27 -23.13 -7.74 -13.47
C LEU A 27 -23.47 -8.21 -12.04
N ILE A 28 -23.98 -9.44 -11.90
CA ILE A 28 -24.31 -10.02 -10.60
C ILE A 28 -23.08 -10.12 -9.71
N THR A 29 -21.97 -10.65 -10.25
CA THR A 29 -20.71 -10.75 -9.47
C THR A 29 -20.15 -9.37 -9.12
N GLY A 30 -20.31 -8.37 -10.00
CA GLY A 30 -19.93 -6.98 -9.73
C GLY A 30 -20.73 -6.38 -8.57
N VAL A 31 -22.05 -6.56 -8.57
CA VAL A 31 -22.92 -6.09 -7.46
C VAL A 31 -22.58 -6.80 -6.17
N ILE A 32 -22.46 -8.13 -6.18
CA ILE A 32 -22.07 -8.91 -4.98
C ILE A 32 -20.71 -8.45 -4.45
N LYS A 33 -19.71 -8.30 -5.33
CA LYS A 33 -18.39 -7.80 -4.96
C LYS A 33 -18.46 -6.40 -4.33
N GLY A 34 -19.27 -5.50 -4.88
CA GLY A 34 -19.48 -4.15 -4.35
C GLY A 34 -20.06 -4.20 -2.93
N LEU A 35 -21.11 -4.98 -2.71
CA LEU A 35 -21.74 -5.16 -1.40
C LEU A 35 -20.76 -5.77 -0.38
N VAL A 36 -20.08 -6.85 -0.74
CA VAL A 36 -19.09 -7.49 0.13
C VAL A 36 -17.94 -6.53 0.48
N THR A 37 -17.47 -5.75 -0.49
CA THR A 37 -16.42 -4.75 -0.27
C THR A 37 -16.89 -3.65 0.68
N TYR A 38 -18.12 -3.18 0.53
CA TYR A 38 -18.71 -2.19 1.43
C TYR A 38 -18.80 -2.73 2.87
N ILE A 39 -19.32 -3.94 3.05
CA ILE A 39 -19.42 -4.60 4.37
C ILE A 39 -18.02 -4.81 4.97
N GLN A 40 -17.06 -5.24 4.16
CA GLN A 40 -15.68 -5.45 4.60
C GLN A 40 -15.05 -4.14 5.11
N ILE A 41 -15.13 -3.06 4.33
CA ILE A 41 -14.51 -1.77 4.69
C ILE A 41 -15.18 -1.20 5.95
N THR A 42 -16.51 -1.19 6.00
CA THR A 42 -17.25 -0.64 7.16
C THR A 42 -16.98 -1.44 8.43
N SER A 43 -16.98 -2.77 8.35
CA SER A 43 -16.68 -3.63 9.51
C SER A 43 -15.24 -3.43 10.00
N LEU A 44 -14.29 -3.33 9.07
CA LEU A 44 -12.88 -3.11 9.41
C LEU A 44 -12.67 -1.75 10.08
N GLN A 45 -13.29 -0.70 9.54
CA GLN A 45 -13.23 0.64 10.14
C GLN A 45 -13.90 0.68 11.52
N PHE A 46 -15.05 0.05 11.67
CA PHE A 46 -15.73 -0.06 12.96
C PHE A 46 -14.84 -0.74 14.02
N MET A 47 -14.23 -1.89 13.68
CA MET A 47 -13.31 -2.59 14.57
C MET A 47 -12.08 -1.74 14.91
N SER A 48 -11.49 -1.07 13.92
CA SER A 48 -10.34 -0.18 14.10
C SER A 48 -10.66 0.96 15.07
N HIS A 49 -11.80 1.64 14.90
CA HIS A 49 -12.23 2.71 15.79
C HIS A 49 -12.53 2.23 17.21
N ARG A 50 -13.09 1.03 17.38
CA ARG A 50 -13.31 0.41 18.69
C ARG A 50 -11.99 0.12 19.43
N ILE A 51 -11.00 -0.38 18.71
CA ILE A 51 -9.67 -0.63 19.29
C ILE A 51 -9.02 0.69 19.73
N ILE A 52 -9.09 1.73 18.90
CA ILE A 52 -8.55 3.04 19.22
C ILE A 52 -9.29 3.68 20.41
N GLU A 53 -10.61 3.58 20.47
CA GLU A 53 -11.39 4.05 21.61
C GLU A 53 -10.89 3.40 22.91
N LYS A 54 -10.76 2.07 22.91
CA LYS A 54 -10.22 1.33 24.07
C LYS A 54 -8.81 1.76 24.43
N LEU A 55 -7.93 1.85 23.41
CA LEU A 55 -6.55 2.27 23.61
C LEU A 55 -6.46 3.67 24.23
N ARG A 56 -7.25 4.63 23.73
CA ARG A 56 -7.30 5.99 24.29
C ARG A 56 -7.74 6.00 25.75
N ARG A 57 -8.76 5.22 26.08
CA ARG A 57 -9.25 5.09 27.46
C ARG A 57 -8.16 4.50 28.37
N ASP A 58 -7.50 3.43 27.92
CA ASP A 58 -6.46 2.76 28.71
C ASP A 58 -5.23 3.66 28.90
N VAL A 59 -4.79 4.35 27.84
CA VAL A 59 -3.68 5.31 27.89
C VAL A 59 -4.02 6.46 28.83
N PHE A 60 -5.21 7.06 28.70
CA PHE A 60 -5.64 8.14 29.59
C PHE A 60 -5.71 7.68 31.04
N LYS A 61 -6.33 6.52 31.31
CA LYS A 61 -6.42 5.92 32.65
C LYS A 61 -5.03 5.69 33.25
N ASN A 62 -4.09 5.20 32.48
CA ASN A 62 -2.73 4.97 32.94
C ASN A 62 -2.01 6.29 33.23
N ILE A 63 -2.12 7.28 32.34
CA ILE A 63 -1.49 8.58 32.52
C ILE A 63 -2.01 9.30 33.77
N ILE A 64 -3.32 9.32 34.01
CA ILE A 64 -3.91 10.03 35.15
C ILE A 64 -3.49 9.42 36.50
N ASN A 65 -3.16 8.13 36.51
CA ASN A 65 -2.72 7.42 37.72
C ASN A 65 -1.20 7.50 37.97
N VAL A 66 -0.43 8.19 37.11
CA VAL A 66 1.01 8.37 37.34
C VAL A 66 1.27 9.47 38.40
N HIS A 67 2.36 9.31 39.14
CA HIS A 67 2.75 10.29 40.14
C HIS A 67 3.01 11.69 39.57
N TYR A 68 2.75 12.73 40.32
CA TYR A 68 2.83 14.13 39.89
C TYR A 68 4.18 14.51 39.23
N GLY A 69 5.30 13.98 39.72
CA GLY A 69 6.63 14.23 39.14
C GLY A 69 6.78 13.87 37.68
N PHE A 70 5.93 12.96 37.14
CA PHE A 70 5.89 12.65 35.73
C PHE A 70 5.39 13.84 34.87
N PHE A 71 4.37 14.55 35.36
CA PHE A 71 3.81 15.72 34.67
C PHE A 71 4.75 16.93 34.71
N VAL A 72 5.58 17.05 35.74
CA VAL A 72 6.63 18.09 35.82
C VAL A 72 7.73 17.84 34.77
N LYS A 73 8.08 16.58 34.52
CA LYS A 73 9.16 16.20 33.59
C LYS A 73 8.70 16.13 32.12
N ASN A 74 7.42 15.94 31.87
CA ASN A 74 6.88 15.75 30.50
C ASN A 74 6.01 16.93 30.10
N LYS A 75 6.19 17.41 28.87
CA LYS A 75 5.35 18.47 28.31
C LYS A 75 3.92 17.95 28.12
N ILE A 76 2.92 18.63 28.67
CA ILE A 76 1.50 18.27 28.57
C ILE A 76 1.06 18.11 27.11
N GLY A 77 1.51 19.03 26.23
CA GLY A 77 1.24 18.95 24.79
C GLY A 77 1.67 17.63 24.14
N SER A 78 2.83 17.07 24.56
CA SER A 78 3.28 15.77 24.02
C SER A 78 2.41 14.60 24.50
N LEU A 79 1.88 14.67 25.71
CA LEU A 79 0.94 13.66 26.22
C LEU A 79 -0.41 13.70 25.46
N ILE A 80 -0.90 14.91 25.19
CA ILE A 80 -2.11 15.10 24.37
C ILE A 80 -1.89 14.53 22.98
N THR A 81 -0.77 14.85 22.30
CA THR A 81 -0.45 14.34 20.97
C THR A 81 -0.40 12.81 20.94
N ARG A 82 0.17 12.16 21.95
CA ARG A 82 0.20 10.70 22.05
C ARG A 82 -1.19 10.09 22.14
N ILE A 83 -2.11 10.70 22.88
CA ILE A 83 -3.49 10.20 23.03
C ILE A 83 -4.32 10.46 21.77
N THR A 84 -4.11 11.59 21.10
CA THR A 84 -4.94 12.01 19.97
C THR A 84 -4.34 11.58 18.64
N THR A 85 -3.16 12.05 18.31
CA THR A 85 -2.53 11.93 17.00
C THR A 85 -1.87 10.56 16.79
N ASP A 86 -1.07 10.09 17.77
CA ASP A 86 -0.38 8.81 17.62
C ASP A 86 -1.37 7.65 17.55
N THR A 87 -2.44 7.69 18.35
CA THR A 87 -3.50 6.67 18.27
C THR A 87 -4.27 6.72 16.94
N TYR A 88 -4.43 7.90 16.33
CA TYR A 88 -5.06 8.03 15.03
C TYR A 88 -4.21 7.36 13.91
N TYR A 89 -2.91 7.56 13.91
CA TYR A 89 -2.00 6.89 12.96
C TYR A 89 -2.01 5.37 13.14
N LEU A 90 -2.13 4.87 14.37
CA LEU A 90 -2.29 3.45 14.63
C LEU A 90 -3.54 2.86 13.97
N SER A 91 -4.65 3.59 13.96
CA SER A 91 -5.89 3.16 13.28
C SER A 91 -5.66 2.85 11.80
N GLY A 92 -5.06 3.80 11.07
CA GLY A 92 -4.76 3.62 9.64
C GLY A 92 -3.79 2.46 9.39
N ALA A 93 -2.75 2.35 10.22
CA ALA A 93 -1.77 1.26 10.10
C ALA A 93 -2.41 -0.11 10.34
N MET A 94 -3.29 -0.25 11.33
CA MET A 94 -3.99 -1.50 11.63
C MET A 94 -4.94 -1.90 10.49
N ALA A 95 -5.76 -0.97 9.98
CA ALA A 95 -6.68 -1.24 8.88
C ALA A 95 -5.94 -1.69 7.61
N ASN A 96 -4.86 -0.99 7.25
CA ASN A 96 -4.05 -1.33 6.07
C ASN A 96 -3.33 -2.67 6.24
N THR A 97 -2.74 -2.93 7.41
CA THR A 97 -2.03 -4.20 7.68
C THR A 97 -2.99 -5.38 7.63
N TYR A 98 -4.17 -5.25 8.20
CA TYR A 98 -5.17 -6.31 8.19
C TYR A 98 -5.66 -6.63 6.77
N THR A 99 -5.91 -5.58 5.96
CA THR A 99 -6.28 -5.74 4.55
C THR A 99 -5.18 -6.44 3.77
N ALA A 100 -3.93 -6.01 3.90
CA ALA A 100 -2.80 -6.60 3.20
C ALA A 100 -2.55 -8.06 3.62
N LEU A 101 -2.60 -8.38 4.91
CA LEU A 101 -2.31 -9.72 5.38
C LEU A 101 -3.41 -10.74 5.05
N ILE A 102 -4.68 -10.36 5.12
CA ILE A 102 -5.78 -11.31 4.93
C ILE A 102 -6.30 -11.27 3.51
N LYS A 103 -6.79 -10.11 3.07
CA LYS A 103 -7.44 -9.98 1.76
C LYS A 103 -6.45 -10.23 0.62
N ASP A 104 -5.31 -9.57 0.64
CA ASP A 104 -4.35 -9.65 -0.46
C ASP A 104 -3.69 -11.02 -0.51
N SER A 105 -3.39 -11.65 0.67
CA SER A 105 -2.86 -13.01 0.72
C SER A 105 -3.87 -14.05 0.21
N LEU A 106 -5.15 -13.93 0.56
CA LEU A 106 -6.21 -14.80 0.04
C LEU A 106 -6.40 -14.60 -1.46
N THR A 107 -6.42 -13.36 -1.91
CA THR A 107 -6.53 -13.02 -3.34
C THR A 107 -5.39 -13.64 -4.13
N LEU A 108 -4.15 -13.46 -3.65
CA LEU A 108 -2.97 -14.05 -4.26
C LEU A 108 -3.05 -15.58 -4.32
N THR A 109 -3.47 -16.22 -3.23
CA THR A 109 -3.64 -17.68 -3.18
C THR A 109 -4.66 -18.18 -4.21
N VAL A 110 -5.79 -17.51 -4.33
CA VAL A 110 -6.84 -17.84 -5.31
C VAL A 110 -6.35 -17.62 -6.75
N LEU A 111 -5.64 -16.51 -7.01
CA LEU A 111 -5.11 -16.22 -8.36
C LEU A 111 -4.05 -17.23 -8.76
N ILE A 112 -3.12 -17.57 -7.87
CA ILE A 112 -2.12 -18.63 -8.11
C ILE A 112 -2.83 -19.97 -8.33
N GLY A 113 -3.81 -20.33 -7.49
CA GLY A 113 -4.61 -21.53 -7.67
C GLY A 113 -5.29 -21.59 -9.03
N ASN A 114 -5.87 -20.47 -9.51
CA ASN A 114 -6.46 -20.39 -10.84
C ASN A 114 -5.39 -20.55 -11.95
N MET A 115 -4.19 -20.00 -11.79
CA MET A 115 -3.09 -20.19 -12.75
C MET A 115 -2.69 -21.67 -12.84
N PHE A 116 -2.55 -22.38 -11.72
CA PHE A 116 -2.28 -23.83 -11.70
C PHE A 116 -3.41 -24.65 -12.33
N TYR A 117 -4.66 -24.24 -12.11
CA TYR A 117 -5.82 -24.90 -12.70
C TYR A 117 -5.86 -24.77 -14.23
N GLN A 118 -5.46 -23.61 -14.77
CA GLN A 118 -5.43 -23.37 -16.21
C GLN A 118 -4.29 -24.15 -16.90
N ASN A 119 -3.07 -24.05 -16.37
CA ASN A 119 -1.91 -24.81 -16.86
C ASN A 119 -0.79 -24.81 -15.82
N TRP A 120 -0.55 -25.97 -15.20
CA TRP A 120 0.44 -26.10 -14.15
C TRP A 120 1.88 -25.88 -14.61
N LYS A 121 2.22 -26.26 -15.88
CA LYS A 121 3.57 -26.09 -16.44
C LYS A 121 3.89 -24.60 -16.63
N LEU A 122 2.94 -23.83 -17.20
CA LEU A 122 3.04 -22.39 -17.34
C LEU A 122 3.11 -21.68 -15.98
N ALA A 123 2.30 -22.12 -15.01
CA ALA A 123 2.31 -21.58 -13.66
C ALA A 123 3.68 -21.76 -12.99
N CYS A 124 4.29 -22.95 -13.08
CA CYS A 124 5.63 -23.20 -12.56
C CYS A 124 6.69 -22.28 -13.19
N ILE A 125 6.68 -22.11 -14.51
CA ILE A 125 7.60 -21.21 -15.24
C ILE A 125 7.44 -19.77 -14.73
N THR A 126 6.20 -19.31 -14.61
CA THR A 126 5.88 -17.95 -14.18
C THR A 126 6.29 -17.68 -12.74
N ILE A 127 6.06 -18.64 -11.82
CA ILE A 127 6.43 -18.51 -10.42
C ILE A 127 7.94 -18.33 -10.21
N VAL A 128 8.79 -18.92 -11.07
CA VAL A 128 10.24 -18.72 -11.01
C VAL A 128 10.64 -17.26 -11.25
N ILE A 129 9.81 -16.47 -11.94
CA ILE A 129 10.07 -15.05 -12.21
C ILE A 129 9.82 -14.18 -10.96
N PHE A 130 8.88 -14.56 -10.06
CA PHE A 130 8.56 -13.79 -8.86
C PHE A 130 9.76 -13.50 -7.95
N PRO A 131 10.63 -14.46 -7.61
CA PRO A 131 11.82 -14.19 -6.81
C PRO A 131 12.77 -13.17 -7.44
N LEU A 132 12.87 -13.14 -8.77
CA LEU A 132 13.67 -12.11 -9.46
C LEU A 132 13.11 -10.70 -9.23
N ALA A 133 11.78 -10.56 -9.13
CA ALA A 133 11.13 -9.28 -8.85
C ALA A 133 11.33 -8.81 -7.39
N ILE A 134 11.40 -9.75 -6.44
CA ILE A 134 11.51 -9.42 -5.01
C ILE A 134 12.85 -8.77 -4.67
N PHE A 135 13.96 -9.17 -5.33
CA PHE A 135 15.29 -8.67 -4.99
C PHE A 135 15.41 -7.13 -5.16
N PRO A 136 15.12 -6.53 -6.31
CA PRO A 136 15.19 -5.08 -6.47
C PRO A 136 14.18 -4.32 -5.61
N ILE A 137 12.98 -4.87 -5.37
CA ILE A 137 11.99 -4.27 -4.47
C ILE A 137 12.54 -4.17 -3.05
N ARG A 138 13.21 -5.21 -2.54
CA ARG A 138 13.88 -5.20 -1.22
C ARG A 138 14.99 -4.16 -1.14
N VAL A 139 15.81 -4.02 -2.19
CA VAL A 139 16.90 -3.03 -2.23
C VAL A 139 16.36 -1.62 -2.21
N LEU A 140 15.32 -1.33 -3.03
CA LEU A 140 14.65 -0.04 -3.05
C LEU A 140 13.96 0.26 -1.71
N GLY A 141 13.27 -0.71 -1.11
CA GLY A 141 12.62 -0.57 0.18
C GLY A 141 13.60 -0.19 1.31
N LYS A 142 14.79 -0.80 1.34
CA LYS A 142 15.85 -0.41 2.30
C LYS A 142 16.32 1.04 2.10
N LYS A 143 16.46 1.48 0.85
CA LYS A 143 16.84 2.87 0.52
C LYS A 143 15.75 3.86 0.92
N ILE A 144 14.49 3.56 0.61
CA ILE A 144 13.33 4.37 1.01
C ILE A 144 13.32 4.52 2.52
N ARG A 145 13.36 3.41 3.27
CA ARG A 145 13.35 3.42 4.73
C ARG A 145 14.45 4.31 5.34
N ARG A 146 15.66 4.25 4.79
CA ARG A 146 16.78 5.08 5.25
C ARG A 146 16.53 6.57 5.01
N VAL A 147 16.06 6.93 3.81
CA VAL A 147 15.79 8.34 3.47
C VAL A 147 14.59 8.87 4.26
N THR A 148 13.53 8.07 4.44
CA THR A 148 12.37 8.43 5.27
C THR A 148 12.78 8.69 6.72
N LYS A 149 13.69 7.87 7.29
CA LYS A 149 14.20 8.09 8.63
C LYS A 149 14.92 9.44 8.74
N ASN A 150 15.84 9.72 7.82
CA ASN A 150 16.58 11.01 7.80
C ASN A 150 15.61 12.20 7.63
N LEU A 151 14.59 12.06 6.79
CA LEU A 151 13.55 13.09 6.63
C LEU A 151 12.78 13.32 7.93
N GLN A 152 12.38 12.27 8.63
CA GLN A 152 11.67 12.40 9.91
C GLN A 152 12.53 13.08 10.97
N GLU A 153 13.83 12.74 11.05
CA GLU A 153 14.80 13.40 11.93
C GLU A 153 14.92 14.90 11.58
N GLN A 154 15.03 15.24 10.29
CA GLN A 154 15.11 16.62 9.84
C GLN A 154 13.85 17.42 10.13
N VAL A 155 12.66 16.86 9.88
CA VAL A 155 11.37 17.47 10.21
C VAL A 155 11.24 17.68 11.72
N GLY A 156 11.72 16.73 12.52
CA GLY A 156 11.79 16.87 14.00
C GLY A 156 12.70 18.02 14.43
N THR A 157 13.88 18.17 13.79
CA THR A 157 14.80 19.28 14.04
C THR A 157 14.17 20.62 13.66
N LEU A 158 13.54 20.69 12.49
CA LEU A 158 12.82 21.90 12.04
C LEU A 158 11.72 22.29 13.03
N ALA A 159 10.91 21.34 13.50
CA ALA A 159 9.86 21.58 14.47
C ALA A 159 10.42 22.12 15.81
N SER A 160 11.55 21.57 16.28
CA SER A 160 12.23 22.03 17.49
C SER A 160 12.78 23.45 17.34
N ASN A 161 13.39 23.76 16.19
CA ASN A 161 13.93 25.10 15.90
C ASN A 161 12.79 26.14 15.77
N LEU A 162 11.67 25.79 15.17
CA LEU A 162 10.48 26.65 15.12
C LEU A 162 9.91 26.91 16.52
N GLU A 163 9.83 25.85 17.38
CA GLU A 163 9.40 26.01 18.77
C GLU A 163 10.32 26.97 19.53
N GLU A 164 11.64 26.87 19.33
CA GLU A 164 12.65 27.76 19.94
C GLU A 164 12.45 29.21 19.51
N VAL A 165 12.32 29.46 18.20
CA VAL A 165 12.09 30.82 17.65
C VAL A 165 10.80 31.43 18.20
N PHE A 166 9.70 30.66 18.22
CA PHE A 166 8.42 31.16 18.73
C PHE A 166 8.42 31.39 20.23
N ARG A 167 9.10 30.57 21.00
CA ARG A 167 9.28 30.82 22.44
C ARG A 167 10.15 32.04 22.71
N GLY A 168 11.16 32.27 21.88
CA GLY A 168 12.07 33.41 21.94
C GLY A 168 11.62 34.63 21.16
N ILE A 169 10.37 34.69 20.66
CA ILE A 169 9.90 35.73 19.73
C ILE A 169 10.09 37.16 20.26
N LYS A 170 9.96 37.35 21.58
CA LYS A 170 10.23 38.63 22.23
C LYS A 170 11.68 39.08 22.00
N ASN A 171 12.63 38.17 22.14
CA ASN A 171 14.05 38.45 21.93
C ASN A 171 14.33 38.73 20.44
N VAL A 172 13.77 37.91 19.54
CA VAL A 172 13.89 38.14 18.08
C VAL A 172 13.42 39.53 17.71
N LYS A 173 12.27 39.96 18.24
CA LYS A 173 11.71 41.33 18.02
C LYS A 173 12.56 42.41 18.67
N SER A 174 13.05 42.20 19.89
CA SER A 174 13.86 43.20 20.60
C SER A 174 15.21 43.49 19.92
N PHE A 175 15.78 42.47 19.28
CA PHE A 175 17.06 42.58 18.54
C PHE A 175 16.93 42.80 17.05
N ASN A 176 15.71 42.97 16.50
CA ASN A 176 15.43 43.06 15.05
C ASN A 176 16.07 41.90 14.27
N ALA A 177 16.05 40.68 14.86
CA ALA A 177 16.73 39.51 14.32
C ALA A 177 15.84 38.65 13.40
N GLU A 178 14.69 39.16 12.92
CA GLU A 178 13.76 38.45 12.08
C GLU A 178 14.40 37.88 10.81
N ASN A 179 15.18 38.72 10.12
CA ASN A 179 15.84 38.32 8.88
C ASN A 179 16.89 37.23 9.08
N PHE A 180 17.53 37.22 10.25
CA PHE A 180 18.47 36.14 10.61
C PHE A 180 17.73 34.81 10.82
N GLU A 181 16.65 34.84 11.63
CA GLU A 181 15.85 33.63 11.90
C GLU A 181 15.15 33.12 10.64
N ILE A 182 14.62 33.99 9.79
CA ILE A 182 14.03 33.60 8.50
C ILE A 182 15.07 32.85 7.64
N LYS A 183 16.29 33.37 7.53
CA LYS A 183 17.34 32.70 6.75
C LYS A 183 17.73 31.34 7.36
N ARG A 184 17.80 31.26 8.69
CA ARG A 184 18.11 30.03 9.42
C ARG A 184 17.03 28.96 9.15
N VAL A 185 15.77 29.31 9.35
CA VAL A 185 14.65 28.39 9.15
C VAL A 185 14.46 28.00 7.68
N ASN A 186 14.64 28.93 6.73
CA ASN A 186 14.57 28.65 5.31
C ASN A 186 15.60 27.60 4.86
N LYS A 187 16.80 27.61 5.43
CA LYS A 187 17.80 26.58 5.15
C LYS A 187 17.35 25.19 5.60
N GLU A 188 16.71 25.11 6.76
CA GLU A 188 16.14 23.85 7.28
C GLU A 188 14.98 23.35 6.42
N ILE A 189 14.09 24.25 5.99
CA ILE A 189 12.98 23.95 5.10
C ILE A 189 13.51 23.43 3.75
N GLU A 190 14.52 24.09 3.18
CA GLU A 190 15.15 23.68 1.92
C GLU A 190 15.77 22.27 2.06
N HIS A 191 16.46 21.99 3.15
CA HIS A 191 17.01 20.66 3.40
C HIS A 191 15.93 19.60 3.55
N ALA A 192 14.84 19.89 4.24
CA ALA A 192 13.68 19.00 4.32
C ALA A 192 13.05 18.74 2.94
N ARG A 193 12.93 19.80 2.10
CA ARG A 193 12.46 19.69 0.72
C ARG A 193 13.34 18.76 -0.12
N GLU A 194 14.66 18.89 0.00
CA GLU A 194 15.61 18.04 -0.75
C GLU A 194 15.48 16.56 -0.33
N LEU A 195 15.34 16.28 0.96
CA LEU A 195 15.13 14.92 1.47
C LEU A 195 13.78 14.35 1.00
N ASN A 196 12.71 15.15 1.02
CA ASN A 196 11.41 14.78 0.48
C ASN A 196 11.52 14.42 -1.01
N PHE A 197 12.11 15.30 -1.81
CA PHE A 197 12.29 15.05 -3.24
C PHE A 197 13.14 13.80 -3.51
N LYS A 198 14.19 13.58 -2.71
CA LYS A 198 15.01 12.36 -2.79
C LYS A 198 14.21 11.10 -2.48
N GLN A 199 13.34 11.14 -1.47
CA GLN A 199 12.43 10.04 -1.14
C GLN A 199 11.47 9.76 -2.30
N GLU A 200 10.79 10.80 -2.81
CA GLU A 200 9.87 10.67 -3.95
C GLU A 200 10.57 10.13 -5.20
N LYS A 201 11.77 10.61 -5.50
CA LYS A 201 12.57 10.12 -6.63
C LYS A 201 12.93 8.64 -6.52
N ILE A 202 13.19 8.14 -5.29
CA ILE A 202 13.46 6.72 -5.08
C ILE A 202 12.16 5.91 -5.20
N THR A 203 11.06 6.41 -4.64
CA THR A 203 9.73 5.78 -4.74
C THR A 203 9.26 5.73 -6.20
N ALA A 204 9.43 6.82 -6.95
CA ALA A 204 9.06 6.89 -8.36
C ALA A 204 9.83 5.89 -9.23
N ARG A 205 11.07 5.54 -8.87
CA ARG A 205 11.84 4.51 -9.59
C ARG A 205 11.30 3.09 -9.41
N SER A 206 10.52 2.83 -8.36
CA SER A 206 9.96 1.50 -8.13
C SER A 206 8.86 1.15 -9.13
N ARG A 207 8.07 2.13 -9.57
CA ARG A 207 6.94 1.92 -10.51
C ARG A 207 7.37 1.40 -11.88
N PRO A 208 8.27 2.10 -12.64
CA PRO A 208 8.73 1.60 -13.93
C PRO A 208 9.37 0.21 -13.83
N PHE A 209 10.03 -0.06 -12.71
CA PHE A 209 10.67 -1.34 -12.48
C PHE A 209 9.64 -2.48 -12.34
N THR A 210 8.60 -2.27 -11.52
CA THR A 210 7.52 -3.26 -11.37
C THR A 210 6.71 -3.42 -12.66
N GLU A 211 6.43 -2.33 -13.39
CA GLU A 211 5.75 -2.37 -14.68
C GLU A 211 6.57 -3.14 -15.74
N THR A 212 7.88 -2.92 -15.81
CA THR A 212 8.75 -3.66 -16.75
C THR A 212 8.78 -5.14 -16.42
N LEU A 213 8.90 -5.51 -15.13
CA LEU A 213 8.86 -6.91 -14.71
C LEU A 213 7.50 -7.57 -15.01
N GLY A 214 6.40 -6.85 -14.75
CA GLY A 214 5.05 -7.31 -15.11
C GLY A 214 4.89 -7.55 -16.60
N SER A 215 5.40 -6.62 -17.43
CA SER A 215 5.38 -6.74 -18.89
C SER A 215 6.25 -7.91 -19.38
N MET A 216 7.42 -8.13 -18.77
CA MET A 216 8.25 -9.31 -19.07
C MET A 216 7.55 -10.61 -18.72
N ALA A 217 6.93 -10.68 -17.53
CA ALA A 217 6.18 -11.86 -17.12
C ALA A 217 5.01 -12.14 -18.05
N ALA A 218 4.25 -11.10 -18.44
CA ALA A 218 3.17 -11.22 -19.41
C ALA A 218 3.67 -11.65 -20.78
N GLY A 219 4.78 -11.08 -21.28
CA GLY A 219 5.39 -11.45 -22.56
C GLY A 219 5.83 -12.91 -22.59
N LEU A 220 6.48 -13.38 -21.52
CA LEU A 220 6.90 -14.78 -21.39
C LEU A 220 5.71 -15.73 -21.27
N ALA A 221 4.65 -15.32 -20.56
CA ALA A 221 3.41 -16.09 -20.47
C ALA A 221 2.67 -16.17 -21.81
N ILE A 222 2.67 -15.09 -22.60
CA ILE A 222 2.10 -15.09 -23.95
C ILE A 222 2.92 -15.98 -24.88
N PHE A 223 4.23 -15.86 -24.85
CA PHE A 223 5.12 -16.69 -25.68
C PHE A 223 4.99 -18.18 -25.33
N GLY A 224 5.19 -18.53 -24.06
CA GLY A 224 5.09 -19.91 -23.60
C GLY A 224 3.67 -20.48 -23.74
N GLY A 225 2.65 -19.69 -23.37
CA GLY A 225 1.25 -20.06 -23.50
C GLY A 225 0.82 -20.19 -24.96
N GLY A 226 1.33 -19.32 -25.85
CA GLY A 226 1.10 -19.40 -27.29
C GLY A 226 1.62 -20.71 -27.89
N VAL A 227 2.81 -21.15 -27.49
CA VAL A 227 3.32 -22.47 -27.89
C VAL A 227 2.41 -23.60 -27.42
N PHE A 228 1.87 -23.54 -26.19
CA PHE A 228 0.91 -24.54 -25.70
C PHE A 228 -0.43 -24.50 -26.43
N VAL A 229 -0.90 -23.32 -26.85
CA VAL A 229 -2.14 -23.16 -27.63
C VAL A 229 -1.96 -23.72 -29.06
N ILE A 230 -0.83 -23.41 -29.71
CA ILE A 230 -0.52 -23.93 -31.06
C ILE A 230 -0.42 -25.46 -31.05
N ASN A 231 0.11 -26.08 -30.02
CA ASN A 231 0.21 -27.52 -29.86
C ASN A 231 -1.08 -28.17 -29.32
N GLU A 232 -2.20 -27.45 -29.31
CA GLU A 232 -3.53 -27.91 -28.85
C GLU A 232 -3.58 -28.41 -27.39
N ASN A 233 -2.56 -28.08 -26.57
CA ASN A 233 -2.52 -28.45 -25.14
C ASN A 233 -3.23 -27.43 -24.23
N MET A 234 -3.74 -26.30 -24.78
CA MET A 234 -4.40 -25.24 -24.05
C MET A 234 -5.34 -24.45 -24.94
N SER A 235 -6.53 -24.06 -24.45
CA SER A 235 -7.42 -23.18 -25.21
C SER A 235 -6.99 -21.71 -25.12
N ALA A 236 -7.40 -20.89 -26.10
CA ALA A 236 -7.17 -19.45 -26.08
C ALA A 236 -7.81 -18.79 -24.84
N GLY A 237 -8.99 -19.25 -24.43
CA GLY A 237 -9.66 -18.78 -23.21
C GLY A 237 -8.91 -19.14 -21.94
N GLN A 238 -8.26 -20.31 -21.89
CA GLN A 238 -7.39 -20.68 -20.77
C GLN A 238 -6.17 -19.76 -20.67
N LEU A 239 -5.51 -19.47 -21.80
CA LEU A 239 -4.37 -18.56 -21.84
C LEU A 239 -4.77 -17.15 -21.36
N MET A 240 -5.90 -16.63 -21.85
CA MET A 240 -6.38 -15.31 -21.40
C MET A 240 -6.77 -15.29 -19.92
N SER A 241 -7.43 -16.33 -19.43
CA SER A 241 -7.73 -16.46 -18.00
C SER A 241 -6.46 -16.50 -17.14
N PHE A 242 -5.41 -17.18 -17.63
CA PHE A 242 -4.09 -17.22 -17.00
C PHE A 242 -3.45 -15.82 -16.95
N LEU A 243 -3.42 -15.11 -18.09
CA LEU A 243 -2.87 -13.75 -18.19
C LEU A 243 -3.57 -12.75 -17.28
N VAL A 244 -4.91 -12.80 -17.23
CA VAL A 244 -5.68 -11.95 -16.31
C VAL A 244 -5.35 -12.26 -14.86
N SER A 245 -5.20 -13.55 -14.50
CA SER A 245 -4.81 -13.94 -13.13
C SER A 245 -3.40 -13.48 -12.81
N LEU A 246 -2.47 -13.57 -13.75
CA LEU A 246 -1.09 -13.09 -13.61
C LEU A 246 -1.03 -11.56 -13.42
N MET A 247 -1.84 -10.80 -14.17
CA MET A 247 -1.87 -9.33 -14.07
C MET A 247 -2.50 -8.82 -12.76
N LEU A 248 -3.40 -9.62 -12.18
CA LEU A 248 -4.08 -9.28 -10.93
C LEU A 248 -3.32 -9.77 -9.68
N ALA A 249 -2.38 -10.71 -9.82
CA ALA A 249 -1.55 -11.24 -8.75
C ALA A 249 -0.35 -10.34 -8.44
#